data_0fa86d4bc5fb2abce9ba5e51b10eaad4
#
_entry.id   0fa86d4bc5fb2abce9ba5e51b10eaad4
#
_cell.length_a   1.000
_cell.length_b   1.000
_cell.length_c   1.000
_cell.angle_alpha   90.00
_cell.angle_beta   90.00
_cell.angle_gamma   90.00
#
_symmetry.space_group_name_H-M   'P 1'
#
loop_
_entity.id
_entity.type
_entity.pdbx_description
1 polymer ?
#
loop_
_entity_poly.entity_id
_entity_poly.type
_entity_poly.pdbx_seq_one_letter_code
_entity_poly.pdbx_strand_id
1 'polypeptide(L)'
;MSASEPLRMPPSLWAATAMPAEHTPALAEDREVDVAIVGAGYTGLVSALRLAQSGASVCVLDAGEPGWGASGRNGGQVIPGLKFDPEQLLAKFGPVQGEALIDAVGGAADEVFELIKEHGIRCDATRKGWIQPAFSGAAMHTLEQRAEQWRQRGVAVELLDKAAVSQRIGSSQYLGGWVDPRAGSLHPLNYARGLARVAMGLGVSIHGQSRVRKLQRDGGRWTLETDRGARVRASKVLLATNGYTDDLWPGLRQTVIAANSFIIATRPLPAELRQSILPGGEVCSDARRLLLYFKHAQG
;
A
#
# COMPACT_ATOMS: atom_id res chain seq x y z
N MET A 1 -5.30 15.22 31.20
CA MET A 1 -4.82 15.54 29.82
C MET A 1 -6.05 15.54 28.91
N SER A 2 -6.27 16.58 28.12
CA SER A 2 -7.39 16.60 27.16
C SER A 2 -7.16 15.56 26.11
N ALA A 3 -8.14 14.69 25.84
CA ALA A 3 -8.09 13.77 24.70
C ALA A 3 -7.92 14.59 23.42
N SER A 4 -7.05 14.14 22.52
CA SER A 4 -6.88 14.80 21.23
C SER A 4 -8.18 14.72 20.43
N GLU A 5 -8.45 15.76 19.64
CA GLU A 5 -9.61 15.77 18.76
C GLU A 5 -9.58 14.55 17.80
N PRO A 6 -10.74 13.89 17.58
CA PRO A 6 -10.79 12.71 16.72
C PRO A 6 -10.29 13.00 15.29
N LEU A 7 -9.38 12.19 14.80
CA LEU A 7 -8.93 12.29 13.41
C LEU A 7 -10.03 11.81 12.47
N ARG A 8 -10.66 12.74 11.78
CA ARG A 8 -11.67 12.43 10.77
C ARG A 8 -11.01 12.08 9.43
N MET A 9 -11.62 11.17 8.67
CA MET A 9 -11.20 10.88 7.31
C MET A 9 -11.32 12.15 6.47
N PRO A 10 -10.25 12.60 5.79
CA PRO A 10 -10.33 13.78 4.94
C PRO A 10 -11.23 13.51 3.71
N PRO A 11 -11.89 14.56 3.16
CA PRO A 11 -12.69 14.42 1.98
C PRO A 11 -11.82 14.00 0.80
N SER A 12 -12.16 12.88 0.17
CA SER A 12 -11.48 12.34 -1.01
C SER A 12 -12.43 11.42 -1.78
N LEU A 13 -12.09 11.12 -3.03
CA LEU A 13 -12.84 10.12 -3.80
C LEU A 13 -12.95 8.81 -3.00
N TRP A 14 -11.85 8.36 -2.43
CA TRP A 14 -11.84 7.11 -1.65
C TRP A 14 -12.73 7.16 -0.41
N ALA A 15 -12.79 8.27 0.29
CA ALA A 15 -13.68 8.43 1.43
C ALA A 15 -15.15 8.48 1.00
N ALA A 16 -15.45 9.09 -0.15
CA ALA A 16 -16.80 9.23 -0.67
C ALA A 16 -17.38 7.92 -1.24
N THR A 17 -16.52 7.03 -1.75
CA THR A 17 -16.92 5.77 -2.42
C THR A 17 -16.62 4.52 -1.59
N ALA A 18 -16.02 4.67 -0.41
CA ALA A 18 -15.67 3.56 0.44
C ALA A 18 -16.89 2.87 1.05
N MET A 19 -16.80 1.55 1.18
CA MET A 19 -17.71 0.78 2.02
C MET A 19 -17.65 1.25 3.48
N PRO A 20 -18.71 1.03 4.27
CA PRO A 20 -18.69 1.34 5.70
C PRO A 20 -17.49 0.74 6.42
N ALA A 21 -16.90 1.49 7.35
CA ALA A 21 -15.83 0.99 8.20
C ALA A 21 -16.40 0.04 9.27
N GLU A 22 -15.59 -0.93 9.68
CA GLU A 22 -15.88 -1.71 10.89
C GLU A 22 -15.78 -0.80 12.12
N HIS A 23 -16.55 -1.12 13.13
CA HIS A 23 -16.49 -0.42 14.41
C HIS A 23 -15.19 -0.76 15.13
N THR A 24 -14.30 0.21 15.27
CA THR A 24 -13.03 0.10 15.99
C THR A 24 -13.00 1.11 17.12
N PRO A 25 -13.66 0.80 18.26
CA PRO A 25 -13.77 1.73 19.37
C PRO A 25 -12.39 2.07 19.93
N ALA A 26 -12.28 3.28 20.51
CA ALA A 26 -11.07 3.65 21.23
C ALA A 26 -10.81 2.66 22.37
N LEU A 27 -9.53 2.39 22.66
CA LEU A 27 -9.15 1.54 23.77
C LEU A 27 -9.61 2.18 25.11
N ALA A 28 -10.51 1.51 25.80
CA ALA A 28 -11.09 1.98 27.05
C ALA A 28 -10.51 1.28 28.29
N GLU A 29 -9.99 0.06 28.12
CA GLU A 29 -9.50 -0.79 29.21
C GLU A 29 -8.10 -1.31 28.92
N ASP A 30 -7.34 -1.58 29.96
CA ASP A 30 -6.01 -2.17 29.86
C ASP A 30 -6.08 -3.57 29.23
N ARG A 31 -5.10 -3.91 28.41
CA ARG A 31 -5.00 -5.20 27.74
C ARG A 31 -3.61 -5.79 27.84
N GLU A 32 -3.55 -7.11 27.76
CA GLU A 32 -2.31 -7.87 27.66
C GLU A 32 -2.36 -8.77 26.44
N VAL A 33 -1.32 -8.73 25.60
CA VAL A 33 -1.22 -9.47 24.32
C VAL A 33 0.22 -9.92 24.06
N ASP A 34 0.41 -10.79 23.09
CA ASP A 34 1.74 -11.18 22.63
C ASP A 34 2.38 -10.05 21.82
N VAL A 35 1.61 -9.44 20.91
CA VAL A 35 2.11 -8.39 20.03
C VAL A 35 1.17 -7.18 20.01
N ALA A 36 1.72 -6.01 20.29
CA ALA A 36 1.06 -4.73 20.07
C ALA A 36 1.57 -4.08 18.77
N ILE A 37 0.67 -3.54 17.96
CA ILE A 37 1.00 -2.88 16.69
C ILE A 37 0.52 -1.43 16.75
N VAL A 38 1.40 -0.49 16.41
CA VAL A 38 1.05 0.94 16.31
C VAL A 38 0.94 1.30 14.83
N GLY A 39 -0.29 1.56 14.39
CA GLY A 39 -0.65 1.89 13.02
C GLY A 39 -1.49 0.81 12.34
N ALA A 40 -2.71 1.17 11.95
CA ALA A 40 -3.66 0.34 11.20
C ALA A 40 -3.66 0.65 9.69
N GLY A 41 -2.45 0.85 9.13
CA GLY A 41 -2.20 0.84 7.69
C GLY A 41 -1.97 -0.57 7.15
N TYR A 42 -1.62 -0.70 5.87
CA TYR A 42 -1.38 -2.01 5.24
C TYR A 42 -0.39 -2.88 6.02
N THR A 43 0.77 -2.31 6.38
CA THR A 43 1.80 -3.06 7.11
C THR A 43 1.28 -3.58 8.45
N GLY A 44 0.64 -2.72 9.24
CA GLY A 44 0.12 -3.11 10.56
C GLY A 44 -1.00 -4.15 10.45
N LEU A 45 -1.94 -3.97 9.53
CA LEU A 45 -3.08 -4.87 9.37
C LEU A 45 -2.68 -6.23 8.80
N VAL A 46 -1.80 -6.28 7.79
CA VAL A 46 -1.29 -7.56 7.26
C VAL A 46 -0.45 -8.30 8.29
N SER A 47 0.40 -7.57 9.04
CA SER A 47 1.17 -8.17 10.14
C SER A 47 0.25 -8.74 11.23
N ALA A 48 -0.79 -7.99 11.62
CA ALA A 48 -1.77 -8.43 12.60
C ALA A 48 -2.48 -9.70 12.14
N LEU A 49 -2.93 -9.73 10.88
CA LEU A 49 -3.57 -10.88 10.26
C LEU A 49 -2.67 -12.12 10.29
N ARG A 50 -1.44 -12.01 9.81
CA ARG A 50 -0.49 -13.14 9.74
C ARG A 50 -0.08 -13.63 11.14
N LEU A 51 0.10 -12.73 12.11
CA LEU A 51 0.38 -13.08 13.49
C LEU A 51 -0.80 -13.82 14.14
N ALA A 52 -2.03 -13.36 13.92
CA ALA A 52 -3.23 -14.03 14.43
C ALA A 52 -3.40 -15.42 13.80
N GLN A 53 -3.14 -15.58 12.51
CA GLN A 53 -3.12 -16.89 11.83
C GLN A 53 -2.09 -17.85 12.45
N SER A 54 -0.99 -17.33 12.99
CA SER A 54 0.00 -18.14 13.71
C SER A 54 -0.31 -18.35 15.20
N GLY A 55 -1.50 -17.94 15.66
CA GLY A 55 -1.97 -18.14 17.03
C GLY A 55 -1.55 -17.08 18.05
N ALA A 56 -0.90 -15.99 17.62
CA ALA A 56 -0.54 -14.91 18.52
C ALA A 56 -1.76 -14.02 18.87
N SER A 57 -1.87 -13.60 20.12
CA SER A 57 -2.79 -12.55 20.52
C SER A 57 -2.26 -11.17 20.08
N VAL A 58 -3.08 -10.39 19.35
CA VAL A 58 -2.64 -9.14 18.74
C VAL A 58 -3.60 -8.00 19.06
N CYS A 59 -3.03 -6.84 19.40
CA CYS A 59 -3.76 -5.58 19.56
C CYS A 59 -3.15 -4.52 18.63
N VAL A 60 -3.99 -3.91 17.79
CA VAL A 60 -3.63 -2.81 16.90
C VAL A 60 -4.19 -1.50 17.42
N LEU A 61 -3.34 -0.50 17.55
CA LEU A 61 -3.69 0.86 17.99
C LEU A 61 -3.42 1.85 16.85
N ASP A 62 -4.41 2.67 16.52
CA ASP A 62 -4.26 3.74 15.53
C ASP A 62 -4.81 5.06 16.07
N ALA A 63 -4.18 6.16 15.71
CA ALA A 63 -4.63 7.50 16.07
C ALA A 63 -5.92 7.91 15.35
N GLY A 64 -6.20 7.31 14.19
CA GLY A 64 -7.41 7.49 13.39
C GLY A 64 -8.21 6.19 13.26
N GLU A 65 -8.89 6.04 12.14
CA GLU A 65 -9.52 4.80 11.71
C GLU A 65 -8.55 3.93 10.89
N PRO A 66 -8.78 2.61 10.77
CA PRO A 66 -8.02 1.77 9.84
C PRO A 66 -8.00 2.36 8.44
N GLY A 67 -6.79 2.52 7.88
CA GLY A 67 -6.60 3.15 6.58
C GLY A 67 -6.68 4.68 6.53
N TRP A 68 -6.81 5.36 7.68
CA TRP A 68 -6.85 6.83 7.71
C TRP A 68 -5.62 7.48 7.07
N GLY A 69 -4.45 6.89 7.22
CA GLY A 69 -3.19 7.38 6.67
C GLY A 69 -3.02 7.12 5.18
N ALA A 70 -1.78 7.05 4.70
CA ALA A 70 -1.42 6.85 3.30
C ALA A 70 -2.03 5.57 2.68
N SER A 71 -2.28 4.54 3.47
CA SER A 71 -2.89 3.29 3.01
C SER A 71 -4.29 3.47 2.43
N GLY A 72 -5.09 4.40 2.93
CA GLY A 72 -6.42 4.69 2.37
C GLY A 72 -6.45 5.86 1.38
N ARG A 73 -5.29 6.44 1.04
CA ARG A 73 -5.21 7.68 0.23
C ARG A 73 -4.33 7.57 -1.01
N ASN A 74 -3.65 6.43 -1.22
CA ASN A 74 -2.78 6.23 -2.38
C ASN A 74 -3.57 6.05 -3.68
N GLY A 75 -2.87 5.96 -4.83
CA GLY A 75 -3.50 5.82 -6.13
C GLY A 75 -4.19 4.48 -6.37
N GLY A 76 -4.06 3.52 -5.49
CA GLY A 76 -4.65 2.19 -5.61
C GLY A 76 -4.06 1.36 -6.75
N GLN A 77 -2.85 1.68 -7.20
CA GLN A 77 -2.11 0.86 -8.15
C GLN A 77 -1.32 -0.22 -7.38
N VAL A 78 -1.41 -1.45 -7.84
CA VAL A 78 -0.66 -2.60 -7.34
C VAL A 78 0.35 -2.98 -8.40
N ILE A 79 1.61 -2.64 -8.16
CA ILE A 79 2.70 -2.79 -9.14
C ILE A 79 3.82 -3.60 -8.49
N PRO A 80 4.28 -4.70 -9.12
CA PRO A 80 5.40 -5.50 -8.62
C PRO A 80 6.74 -4.79 -8.84
N GLY A 81 7.74 -5.19 -8.08
CA GLY A 81 9.10 -4.70 -8.23
C GLY A 81 9.42 -3.48 -7.37
N LEU A 82 10.62 -2.97 -7.56
CA LEU A 82 11.16 -1.77 -6.93
C LEU A 82 11.54 -0.74 -8.00
N LYS A 83 12.05 0.41 -7.54
CA LYS A 83 12.65 1.42 -8.43
C LYS A 83 13.91 0.91 -9.13
N PHE A 84 14.58 -0.08 -8.57
CA PHE A 84 15.78 -0.72 -9.11
C PHE A 84 15.38 -1.95 -9.92
N ASP A 85 16.01 -2.11 -11.07
CA ASP A 85 15.85 -3.29 -11.92
C ASP A 85 16.61 -4.50 -11.33
N PRO A 86 16.29 -5.74 -11.70
CA PRO A 86 16.91 -6.94 -11.14
C PRO A 86 18.44 -6.91 -11.13
N GLU A 87 19.09 -6.54 -12.24
CA GLU A 87 20.56 -6.46 -12.29
C GLU A 87 21.14 -5.43 -11.32
N GLN A 88 20.46 -4.30 -11.13
CA GLN A 88 20.88 -3.28 -10.17
C GLN A 88 20.76 -3.78 -8.72
N LEU A 89 19.75 -4.61 -8.44
CA LEU A 89 19.59 -5.24 -7.13
C LEU A 89 20.70 -6.26 -6.88
N LEU A 90 21.04 -7.08 -7.89
CA LEU A 90 22.16 -8.01 -7.80
C LEU A 90 23.50 -7.29 -7.61
N ALA A 91 23.75 -6.24 -8.36
CA ALA A 91 24.96 -5.44 -8.24
C ALA A 91 25.11 -4.77 -6.86
N LYS A 92 23.97 -4.35 -6.26
CA LYS A 92 23.95 -3.64 -4.99
C LYS A 92 24.03 -4.54 -3.77
N PHE A 93 23.36 -5.70 -3.80
CA PHE A 93 23.18 -6.58 -2.64
C PHE A 93 23.84 -7.95 -2.78
N GLY A 94 24.50 -8.21 -3.91
CA GLY A 94 25.08 -9.50 -4.24
C GLY A 94 24.07 -10.55 -4.67
N PRO A 95 24.53 -11.72 -5.14
CA PRO A 95 23.66 -12.71 -5.75
C PRO A 95 22.61 -13.29 -4.79
N VAL A 96 22.98 -13.60 -3.55
CA VAL A 96 22.06 -14.25 -2.60
C VAL A 96 20.97 -13.29 -2.12
N GLN A 97 21.35 -12.14 -1.61
CA GLN A 97 20.39 -11.16 -1.07
C GLN A 97 19.65 -10.43 -2.19
N GLY A 98 20.33 -10.17 -3.32
CA GLY A 98 19.73 -9.58 -4.51
C GLY A 98 18.64 -10.47 -5.09
N GLU A 99 18.87 -11.77 -5.27
CA GLU A 99 17.84 -12.72 -5.75
C GLU A 99 16.66 -12.81 -4.77
N ALA A 100 16.92 -12.99 -3.48
CA ALA A 100 15.85 -13.02 -2.49
C ALA A 100 14.98 -11.74 -2.51
N LEU A 101 15.59 -10.58 -2.73
CA LEU A 101 14.88 -9.32 -2.84
C LEU A 101 14.07 -9.23 -4.15
N ILE A 102 14.65 -9.68 -5.28
CA ILE A 102 13.97 -9.71 -6.58
C ILE A 102 12.73 -10.60 -6.51
N ASP A 103 12.84 -11.80 -5.93
CA ASP A 103 11.73 -12.73 -5.76
C ASP A 103 10.63 -12.12 -4.88
N ALA A 104 11.00 -11.57 -3.74
CA ALA A 104 10.05 -10.96 -2.82
C ALA A 104 9.28 -9.79 -3.46
N VAL A 105 9.96 -8.88 -4.15
CA VAL A 105 9.29 -7.72 -4.76
C VAL A 105 8.62 -8.06 -6.09
N GLY A 106 9.14 -9.06 -6.81
CA GLY A 106 8.53 -9.57 -8.04
C GLY A 106 7.19 -10.24 -7.79
N GLY A 107 7.06 -10.98 -6.67
CA GLY A 107 5.83 -11.64 -6.24
C GLY A 107 4.87 -10.75 -5.43
N ALA A 108 5.27 -9.54 -5.07
CA ALA A 108 4.49 -8.71 -4.13
C ALA A 108 3.06 -8.38 -4.61
N ALA A 109 2.84 -8.23 -5.92
CA ALA A 109 1.51 -8.01 -6.47
C ALA A 109 0.65 -9.28 -6.39
N ASP A 110 1.23 -10.45 -6.62
CA ASP A 110 0.56 -11.75 -6.47
C ASP A 110 0.05 -11.92 -5.04
N GLU A 111 0.91 -11.68 -4.04
CA GLU A 111 0.53 -11.73 -2.63
C GLU A 111 -0.69 -10.84 -2.29
N VAL A 112 -0.74 -9.63 -2.84
CA VAL A 112 -1.89 -8.73 -2.62
C VAL A 112 -3.17 -9.30 -3.22
N PHE A 113 -3.13 -9.77 -4.48
CA PHE A 113 -4.31 -10.31 -5.14
C PHE A 113 -4.75 -11.66 -4.57
N GLU A 114 -3.81 -12.49 -4.14
CA GLU A 114 -4.11 -13.76 -3.45
C GLU A 114 -4.76 -13.50 -2.10
N LEU A 115 -4.24 -12.56 -1.31
CA LEU A 115 -4.83 -12.18 -0.02
C LEU A 115 -6.26 -11.64 -0.19
N ILE A 116 -6.50 -10.83 -1.23
CA ILE A 116 -7.84 -10.34 -1.57
C ILE A 116 -8.78 -11.49 -1.89
N LYS A 117 -8.32 -12.45 -2.69
CA LYS A 117 -9.11 -13.62 -3.12
C LYS A 117 -9.35 -14.58 -1.95
N GLU A 118 -8.32 -14.91 -1.19
CA GLU A 118 -8.38 -15.83 -0.04
C GLU A 118 -9.42 -15.38 0.99
N HIS A 119 -9.44 -14.08 1.28
CA HIS A 119 -10.30 -13.53 2.31
C HIS A 119 -11.55 -12.81 1.79
N GLY A 120 -11.82 -12.87 0.49
CA GLY A 120 -12.99 -12.24 -0.12
C GLY A 120 -13.06 -10.73 0.13
N ILE A 121 -11.91 -10.03 0.11
CA ILE A 121 -11.84 -8.59 0.39
C ILE A 121 -12.49 -7.81 -0.76
N ARG A 122 -13.57 -7.11 -0.47
CA ARG A 122 -14.30 -6.29 -1.45
C ARG A 122 -13.63 -4.92 -1.57
N CYS A 123 -12.78 -4.76 -2.58
CA CYS A 123 -12.00 -3.54 -2.79
C CYS A 123 -11.83 -3.18 -4.28
N ASP A 124 -12.78 -3.57 -5.13
CA ASP A 124 -12.79 -3.28 -6.57
C ASP A 124 -11.47 -3.65 -7.26
N ALA A 125 -10.87 -4.76 -6.82
CA ALA A 125 -9.60 -5.21 -7.33
C ALA A 125 -9.71 -5.67 -8.78
N THR A 126 -8.82 -5.17 -9.63
CA THR A 126 -8.68 -5.59 -11.03
C THR A 126 -7.23 -5.88 -11.34
N ARG A 127 -6.96 -6.93 -12.11
CA ARG A 127 -5.61 -7.31 -12.53
C ARG A 127 -5.53 -7.25 -14.05
N LYS A 128 -5.31 -6.04 -14.58
CA LYS A 128 -5.30 -5.73 -16.02
C LYS A 128 -3.93 -5.32 -16.54
N GLY A 129 -2.93 -5.29 -15.66
CA GLY A 129 -1.57 -4.90 -15.99
C GLY A 129 -1.26 -3.43 -15.70
N TRP A 130 0.01 -3.13 -15.83
CA TRP A 130 0.58 -1.80 -15.70
C TRP A 130 1.32 -1.42 -16.98
N ILE A 131 0.95 -0.29 -17.55
CA ILE A 131 1.66 0.32 -18.68
C ILE A 131 2.63 1.35 -18.13
N GLN A 132 3.90 1.22 -18.48
CA GLN A 132 4.90 2.26 -18.24
C GLN A 132 5.36 2.81 -19.59
N PRO A 133 4.86 3.98 -20.00
CA PRO A 133 5.23 4.58 -21.27
C PRO A 133 6.52 5.38 -21.19
N ALA A 134 7.27 5.39 -22.28
CA ALA A 134 8.52 6.12 -22.47
C ALA A 134 8.27 7.47 -23.16
N PHE A 135 8.75 8.54 -22.57
CA PHE A 135 8.65 9.91 -23.10
C PHE A 135 9.87 10.31 -23.94
N SER A 136 10.94 9.51 -23.96
CA SER A 136 12.19 9.75 -24.71
C SER A 136 12.83 8.44 -25.16
N GLY A 137 13.74 8.51 -26.13
CA GLY A 137 14.49 7.34 -26.58
C GLY A 137 15.33 6.70 -25.47
N ALA A 138 15.95 7.50 -24.61
CA ALA A 138 16.70 6.99 -23.45
C ALA A 138 15.78 6.26 -22.45
N ALA A 139 14.58 6.79 -22.20
CA ALA A 139 13.59 6.10 -21.38
C ALA A 139 13.15 4.78 -22.03
N MET A 140 12.92 4.76 -23.36
CA MET A 140 12.54 3.53 -24.06
C MET A 140 13.62 2.47 -23.95
N HIS A 141 14.89 2.82 -24.17
CA HIS A 141 16.00 1.89 -24.00
C HIS A 141 16.07 1.30 -22.57
N THR A 142 15.85 2.11 -21.56
CA THR A 142 15.77 1.62 -20.16
C THR A 142 14.62 0.62 -19.96
N LEU A 143 13.46 0.89 -20.57
CA LEU A 143 12.31 -0.02 -20.48
C LEU A 143 12.52 -1.33 -21.25
N GLU A 144 13.22 -1.29 -22.38
CA GLU A 144 13.63 -2.49 -23.14
C GLU A 144 14.54 -3.39 -22.29
N GLN A 145 15.55 -2.81 -21.65
CA GLN A 145 16.45 -3.55 -20.76
C GLN A 145 15.68 -4.15 -19.56
N ARG A 146 14.80 -3.38 -18.95
CA ARG A 146 13.91 -3.85 -17.85
C ARG A 146 13.05 -5.02 -18.30
N ALA A 147 12.40 -4.90 -19.46
CA ALA A 147 11.55 -5.93 -20.01
C ALA A 147 12.33 -7.23 -20.25
N GLU A 148 13.55 -7.12 -20.78
CA GLU A 148 14.39 -8.29 -21.01
C GLU A 148 14.78 -9.00 -19.70
N GLN A 149 15.19 -8.26 -18.68
CA GLN A 149 15.52 -8.82 -17.38
C GLN A 149 14.34 -9.57 -16.74
N TRP A 150 13.12 -9.04 -16.86
CA TRP A 150 11.93 -9.72 -16.36
C TRP A 150 11.51 -10.91 -17.23
N ARG A 151 11.69 -10.86 -18.56
CA ARG A 151 11.46 -12.02 -19.43
C ARG A 151 12.38 -13.19 -19.10
N GLN A 152 13.65 -12.92 -18.86
CA GLN A 152 14.63 -13.93 -18.44
C GLN A 152 14.23 -14.61 -17.12
N ARG A 153 13.40 -13.93 -16.32
CA ARG A 153 12.82 -14.43 -15.07
C ARG A 153 11.41 -15.03 -15.25
N GLY A 154 11.00 -15.27 -16.49
CA GLY A 154 9.73 -15.93 -16.81
C GLY A 154 8.50 -15.04 -16.78
N VAL A 155 8.65 -13.71 -16.68
CA VAL A 155 7.51 -12.79 -16.71
C VAL A 155 7.11 -12.49 -18.16
N ALA A 156 5.83 -12.67 -18.48
CA ALA A 156 5.29 -12.44 -19.83
C ALA A 156 5.03 -10.94 -20.09
N VAL A 157 6.08 -10.13 -20.00
CA VAL A 157 6.01 -8.69 -20.30
C VAL A 157 5.93 -8.42 -21.79
N GLU A 158 5.23 -7.36 -22.18
CA GLU A 158 5.03 -6.93 -23.56
C GLU A 158 5.72 -5.58 -23.78
N LEU A 159 6.48 -5.44 -24.89
CA LEU A 159 6.98 -4.15 -25.36
C LEU A 159 5.98 -3.54 -26.34
N LEU A 160 5.71 -2.26 -26.17
CA LEU A 160 4.80 -1.48 -26.99
C LEU A 160 5.59 -0.49 -27.84
N ASP A 161 5.33 -0.49 -29.14
CA ASP A 161 5.74 0.59 -30.03
C ASP A 161 4.89 1.87 -29.83
N LYS A 162 5.20 2.91 -30.59
CA LYS A 162 4.50 4.20 -30.50
C LYS A 162 3.00 4.08 -30.82
N ALA A 163 2.63 3.25 -31.78
CA ALA A 163 1.23 3.08 -32.17
C ALA A 163 0.44 2.32 -31.07
N ALA A 164 1.00 1.23 -30.58
CA ALA A 164 0.40 0.41 -29.54
C ALA A 164 0.24 1.18 -28.22
N VAL A 165 1.26 1.93 -27.77
CA VAL A 165 1.15 2.72 -26.55
C VAL A 165 0.14 3.85 -26.69
N SER A 166 0.07 4.50 -27.86
CA SER A 166 -0.91 5.54 -28.14
C SER A 166 -2.35 5.01 -28.07
N GLN A 167 -2.59 3.84 -28.63
CA GLN A 167 -3.90 3.19 -28.61
C GLN A 167 -4.30 2.77 -27.19
N ARG A 168 -3.37 2.21 -26.40
CA ARG A 168 -3.67 1.73 -25.05
C ARG A 168 -3.81 2.84 -24.02
N ILE A 169 -3.14 3.96 -24.18
CA ILE A 169 -3.18 5.08 -23.21
C ILE A 169 -4.17 6.17 -23.63
N GLY A 170 -4.43 6.30 -24.94
CA GLY A 170 -5.21 7.42 -25.48
C GLY A 170 -4.39 8.70 -25.64
N SER A 171 -3.07 8.60 -25.82
CA SER A 171 -2.16 9.74 -25.95
C SER A 171 -1.03 9.47 -26.92
N SER A 172 -0.77 10.40 -27.84
CA SER A 172 0.32 10.33 -28.82
C SER A 172 1.67 10.86 -28.30
N GLN A 173 1.75 11.25 -27.04
CA GLN A 173 2.93 11.91 -26.46
C GLN A 173 4.09 10.96 -26.14
N TYR A 174 3.85 9.66 -26.16
CA TYR A 174 4.85 8.65 -25.80
C TYR A 174 5.44 7.98 -27.03
N LEU A 175 6.68 7.53 -26.92
CA LEU A 175 7.43 6.91 -28.04
C LEU A 175 7.27 5.39 -28.07
N GLY A 176 6.84 4.80 -27.00
CA GLY A 176 6.68 3.37 -26.76
C GLY A 176 6.48 3.11 -25.29
N GLY A 177 6.63 1.87 -24.87
CA GLY A 177 6.48 1.50 -23.46
C GLY A 177 6.57 -0.01 -23.26
N TRP A 178 6.25 -0.45 -22.06
CA TRP A 178 6.08 -1.86 -21.74
C TRP A 178 4.86 -2.09 -20.86
N VAL A 179 4.40 -3.33 -20.85
CA VAL A 179 3.30 -3.78 -19.98
C VAL A 179 3.81 -4.89 -19.08
N ASP A 180 3.56 -4.73 -17.76
CA ASP A 180 3.71 -5.81 -16.80
C ASP A 180 2.32 -6.36 -16.43
N PRO A 181 1.98 -7.60 -16.82
CA PRO A 181 0.65 -8.17 -16.61
C PRO A 181 0.37 -8.55 -15.16
N ARG A 182 1.38 -8.62 -14.31
CA ARG A 182 1.23 -8.96 -12.88
C ARG A 182 0.51 -7.88 -12.09
N ALA A 183 0.57 -6.64 -12.57
CA ALA A 183 0.04 -5.47 -11.92
C ALA A 183 -1.49 -5.32 -12.09
N GLY A 184 -2.03 -4.39 -11.32
CA GLY A 184 -3.44 -4.02 -11.40
C GLY A 184 -3.81 -2.86 -10.49
N SER A 185 -5.05 -2.80 -10.10
CA SER A 185 -5.56 -1.73 -9.22
C SER A 185 -6.57 -2.24 -8.21
N LEU A 186 -6.79 -1.43 -7.19
CA LEU A 186 -7.79 -1.64 -6.16
C LEU A 186 -8.29 -0.30 -5.61
N HIS A 187 -9.36 -0.35 -4.82
CA HIS A 187 -9.81 0.77 -4.01
C HIS A 187 -9.05 0.75 -2.66
N PRO A 188 -8.10 1.67 -2.43
CA PRO A 188 -7.13 1.55 -1.33
C PRO A 188 -7.78 1.56 0.06
N LEU A 189 -8.79 2.40 0.27
CA LEU A 189 -9.47 2.47 1.58
C LEU A 189 -10.32 1.22 1.85
N ASN A 190 -11.00 0.68 0.82
CA ASN A 190 -11.73 -0.57 0.94
C ASN A 190 -10.81 -1.76 1.22
N TYR A 191 -9.62 -1.76 0.62
CA TYR A 191 -8.62 -2.78 0.92
C TYR A 191 -8.15 -2.71 2.39
N ALA A 192 -7.82 -1.52 2.90
CA ALA A 192 -7.45 -1.35 4.31
C ALA A 192 -8.58 -1.77 5.26
N ARG A 193 -9.83 -1.35 4.99
CA ARG A 193 -11.00 -1.73 5.78
C ARG A 193 -11.28 -3.24 5.70
N GLY A 194 -11.09 -3.85 4.53
CA GLY A 194 -11.20 -5.29 4.33
C GLY A 194 -10.17 -6.07 5.14
N LEU A 195 -8.91 -5.64 5.13
CA LEU A 195 -7.85 -6.23 5.97
C LEU A 195 -8.20 -6.13 7.46
N ALA A 196 -8.70 -4.97 7.92
CA ALA A 196 -9.12 -4.79 9.31
C ALA A 196 -10.25 -5.77 9.67
N ARG A 197 -11.27 -5.91 8.82
CA ARG A 197 -12.37 -6.87 8.99
C ARG A 197 -11.85 -8.30 9.12
N VAL A 198 -10.96 -8.71 8.23
CA VAL A 198 -10.38 -10.07 8.26
C VAL A 198 -9.59 -10.29 9.54
N ALA A 199 -8.72 -9.33 9.92
CA ALA A 199 -7.94 -9.44 11.14
C ALA A 199 -8.83 -9.54 12.39
N MET A 200 -9.90 -8.72 12.47
CA MET A 200 -10.88 -8.81 13.56
C MET A 200 -11.60 -10.15 13.60
N GLY A 201 -11.95 -10.71 12.43
CA GLY A 201 -12.52 -12.05 12.32
C GLY A 201 -11.60 -13.17 12.82
N LEU A 202 -10.29 -12.93 12.86
CA LEU A 202 -9.28 -13.82 13.43
C LEU A 202 -8.98 -13.52 14.93
N GLY A 203 -9.76 -12.65 15.56
CA GLY A 203 -9.60 -12.33 16.96
C GLY A 203 -8.63 -11.17 17.27
N VAL A 204 -8.11 -10.47 16.27
CA VAL A 204 -7.30 -9.26 16.50
C VAL A 204 -8.17 -8.16 17.09
N SER A 205 -7.74 -7.55 18.18
CA SER A 205 -8.38 -6.34 18.70
C SER A 205 -7.81 -5.11 18.00
N ILE A 206 -8.68 -4.33 17.34
CA ILE A 206 -8.29 -3.09 16.65
C ILE A 206 -8.98 -1.91 17.29
N HIS A 207 -8.20 -0.92 17.71
CA HIS A 207 -8.67 0.28 18.39
C HIS A 207 -8.25 1.51 17.59
N GLY A 208 -9.21 2.13 16.89
CA GLY A 208 -9.07 3.45 16.31
C GLY A 208 -9.11 4.54 17.39
N GLN A 209 -8.82 5.79 17.03
CA GLN A 209 -8.82 6.93 17.97
C GLN A 209 -8.06 6.64 19.28
N SER A 210 -6.98 5.86 19.18
CA SER A 210 -6.18 5.35 20.29
C SER A 210 -4.71 5.66 20.05
N ARG A 211 -4.40 6.95 19.99
CA ARG A 211 -3.03 7.40 19.74
C ARG A 211 -2.11 7.00 20.88
N VAL A 212 -1.06 6.24 20.58
CA VAL A 212 -0.03 5.87 21.55
C VAL A 212 0.87 7.08 21.81
N ARG A 213 1.01 7.46 23.07
CA ARG A 213 1.81 8.60 23.51
C ARG A 213 3.10 8.20 24.21
N LYS A 214 3.12 6.99 24.75
CA LYS A 214 4.26 6.52 25.52
C LYS A 214 4.51 5.06 25.25
N LEU A 215 5.77 4.73 25.05
CA LEU A 215 6.24 3.37 24.85
C LEU A 215 7.40 3.14 25.82
N GLN A 216 7.26 2.18 26.70
CA GLN A 216 8.26 1.85 27.71
C GLN A 216 8.49 0.35 27.76
N ARG A 217 9.68 -0.06 28.13
CA ARG A 217 10.01 -1.46 28.40
C ARG A 217 10.33 -1.63 29.89
N ASP A 218 9.64 -2.55 30.52
CA ASP A 218 9.85 -2.89 31.93
C ASP A 218 9.70 -4.40 32.12
N GLY A 219 10.62 -5.01 32.86
CA GLY A 219 10.58 -6.44 33.17
C GLY A 219 10.56 -7.36 31.92
N GLY A 220 11.15 -6.94 30.80
CA GLY A 220 11.15 -7.70 29.55
C GLY A 220 9.90 -7.52 28.69
N ARG A 221 8.89 -6.81 29.15
CA ARG A 221 7.65 -6.50 28.42
C ARG A 221 7.57 -5.03 28.05
N TRP A 222 6.76 -4.76 27.04
CA TRP A 222 6.46 -3.41 26.58
C TRP A 222 5.13 -2.93 27.15
N THR A 223 5.06 -1.67 27.53
CA THR A 223 3.81 -0.98 27.89
C THR A 223 3.61 0.20 26.94
N LEU A 224 2.49 0.18 26.24
CA LEU A 224 2.01 1.26 25.38
C LEU A 224 0.89 1.98 26.13
N GLU A 225 0.99 3.31 26.28
CA GLU A 225 -0.05 4.13 26.89
C GLU A 225 -0.67 5.06 25.83
N THR A 226 -1.99 5.04 25.74
CA THR A 226 -2.74 5.87 24.81
C THR A 226 -2.96 7.28 25.37
N ASP A 227 -3.36 8.21 24.53
CA ASP A 227 -3.74 9.57 24.93
C ASP A 227 -4.99 9.63 25.81
N ARG A 228 -5.71 8.50 25.96
CA ARG A 228 -6.87 8.34 26.87
C ARG A 228 -6.50 7.64 28.18
N GLY A 229 -5.24 7.27 28.36
CA GLY A 229 -4.71 6.66 29.58
C GLY A 229 -4.81 5.15 29.66
N ALA A 230 -5.54 4.50 28.76
CA ALA A 230 -5.57 3.03 28.68
C ALA A 230 -4.24 2.47 28.16
N ARG A 231 -3.87 1.27 28.61
CA ARG A 231 -2.56 0.66 28.36
C ARG A 231 -2.67 -0.70 27.67
N VAL A 232 -1.67 -0.98 26.83
CA VAL A 232 -1.45 -2.33 26.29
C VAL A 232 -0.09 -2.82 26.76
N ARG A 233 -0.07 -3.99 27.41
CA ARG A 233 1.17 -4.70 27.75
C ARG A 233 1.41 -5.79 26.72
N ALA A 234 2.62 -5.83 26.14
CA ALA A 234 2.95 -6.78 25.09
C ALA A 234 4.35 -7.33 25.22
N SER A 235 4.57 -8.55 24.71
CA SER A 235 5.91 -9.16 24.61
C SER A 235 6.73 -8.52 23.50
N LYS A 236 6.06 -8.11 22.41
CA LYS A 236 6.67 -7.47 21.25
C LYS A 236 5.85 -6.28 20.78
N VAL A 237 6.51 -5.32 20.15
CA VAL A 237 5.87 -4.15 19.54
C VAL A 237 6.31 -3.98 18.10
N LEU A 238 5.36 -3.74 17.21
CA LEU A 238 5.61 -3.32 15.84
C LEU A 238 5.19 -1.86 15.66
N LEU A 239 6.11 -0.99 15.25
CA LEU A 239 5.81 0.37 14.84
C LEU A 239 5.58 0.40 13.32
N ALA A 240 4.34 0.56 12.89
CA ALA A 240 3.91 0.58 11.49
C ALA A 240 3.38 1.96 11.08
N THR A 241 4.03 3.02 11.57
CA THR A 241 3.58 4.41 11.48
C THR A 241 4.00 5.13 10.19
N ASN A 242 4.92 4.56 9.41
CA ASN A 242 5.41 5.09 8.12
C ASN A 242 5.73 6.60 8.17
N GLY A 243 5.27 7.39 7.22
CA GLY A 243 5.46 8.84 7.13
C GLY A 243 4.76 9.66 8.23
N TYR A 244 3.92 9.02 9.05
CA TYR A 244 3.27 9.64 10.22
C TYR A 244 4.02 9.38 11.55
N THR A 245 5.23 8.81 11.45
CA THR A 245 6.09 8.57 12.61
C THR A 245 6.36 9.89 13.33
N ASP A 246 6.05 9.90 14.63
CA ASP A 246 6.30 11.00 15.54
C ASP A 246 7.44 10.65 16.54
N ASP A 247 7.44 11.30 17.69
CA ASP A 247 8.48 11.15 18.70
C ASP A 247 8.23 9.98 19.67
N LEU A 248 7.29 9.08 19.37
CA LEU A 248 6.98 7.90 20.20
C LEU A 248 8.20 7.03 20.47
N TRP A 249 9.03 6.84 19.42
CA TRP A 249 10.32 6.16 19.56
C TRP A 249 11.47 7.14 19.28
N PRO A 250 12.36 7.39 20.27
CA PRO A 250 13.44 8.35 20.12
C PRO A 250 14.30 8.08 18.87
N GLY A 251 14.50 9.08 18.05
CA GLY A 251 15.35 9.00 16.85
C GLY A 251 14.68 8.42 15.61
N LEU A 252 13.55 7.71 15.72
CA LEU A 252 12.93 7.09 14.54
C LEU A 252 12.43 8.10 13.52
N ARG A 253 11.84 9.21 13.97
CA ARG A 253 11.37 10.28 13.09
C ARG A 253 12.46 10.85 12.19
N GLN A 254 13.70 10.94 12.69
CA GLN A 254 14.83 11.48 11.94
C GLN A 254 15.31 10.54 10.82
N THR A 255 14.92 9.28 10.84
CA THR A 255 15.27 8.27 9.82
C THR A 255 14.29 8.25 8.65
N VAL A 256 13.18 8.98 8.74
CA VAL A 256 12.09 8.96 7.74
C VAL A 256 11.88 10.36 7.17
N ILE A 257 11.87 10.47 5.84
CA ILE A 257 11.46 11.67 5.13
C ILE A 257 10.00 11.49 4.69
N ALA A 258 9.10 12.30 5.23
CA ALA A 258 7.69 12.31 4.85
C ALA A 258 7.51 13.02 3.51
N ALA A 259 7.66 12.29 2.40
CA ALA A 259 7.40 12.82 1.07
C ALA A 259 5.90 12.72 0.75
N ASN A 260 5.30 13.83 0.32
CA ASN A 260 3.90 13.88 -0.07
C ASN A 260 3.74 13.60 -1.58
N SER A 261 2.79 12.77 -1.92
CA SER A 261 2.26 12.59 -3.27
C SER A 261 0.85 13.17 -3.34
N PHE A 262 0.53 13.84 -4.44
CA PHE A 262 -0.75 14.49 -4.63
C PHE A 262 -1.55 13.78 -5.70
N ILE A 263 -2.84 13.54 -5.43
CA ILE A 263 -3.76 12.88 -6.34
C ILE A 263 -4.98 13.75 -6.49
N ILE A 264 -5.46 13.88 -7.72
CA ILE A 264 -6.74 14.50 -8.04
C ILE A 264 -7.68 13.45 -8.62
N ALA A 265 -8.97 13.61 -8.39
CA ALA A 265 -10.02 12.89 -9.09
C ALA A 265 -10.76 13.87 -9.99
N THR A 266 -11.01 13.49 -11.22
CA THR A 266 -11.87 14.27 -12.12
C THR A 266 -13.33 14.00 -11.78
N ARG A 267 -14.24 14.84 -12.29
CA ARG A 267 -15.62 14.41 -12.45
C ARG A 267 -15.69 13.19 -13.36
N PRO A 268 -16.78 12.39 -13.33
CA PRO A 268 -16.95 11.27 -14.23
C PRO A 268 -16.70 11.67 -15.69
N LEU A 269 -15.89 10.89 -16.38
CA LEU A 269 -15.54 11.15 -17.78
C LEU A 269 -16.73 10.80 -18.69
N PRO A 270 -16.96 11.60 -19.77
CA PRO A 270 -17.85 11.18 -20.85
C PRO A 270 -17.46 9.81 -21.40
N ALA A 271 -18.44 9.04 -21.87
CA ALA A 271 -18.25 7.68 -22.34
C ALA A 271 -17.14 7.55 -23.42
N GLU A 272 -17.09 8.50 -24.36
CA GLU A 272 -16.11 8.53 -25.43
C GLU A 272 -14.67 8.67 -24.89
N LEU A 273 -14.46 9.60 -23.93
CA LEU A 273 -13.15 9.76 -23.29
C LEU A 273 -12.78 8.53 -22.45
N ARG A 274 -13.74 7.93 -21.77
CA ARG A 274 -13.51 6.71 -21.00
C ARG A 274 -13.12 5.54 -21.87
N GLN A 275 -13.64 5.45 -23.09
CA GLN A 275 -13.29 4.43 -24.06
C GLN A 275 -11.95 4.67 -24.75
N SER A 276 -11.45 5.91 -24.77
CA SER A 276 -10.17 6.26 -25.40
C SER A 276 -8.99 6.23 -24.43
N ILE A 277 -9.22 6.49 -23.13
CA ILE A 277 -8.17 6.53 -22.11
C ILE A 277 -8.13 5.18 -21.41
N LEU A 278 -7.01 4.47 -21.46
CA LEU A 278 -6.80 3.16 -20.84
C LEU A 278 -8.00 2.19 -21.07
N PRO A 279 -8.41 1.95 -22.33
CA PRO A 279 -9.60 1.16 -22.65
C PRO A 279 -9.53 -0.29 -22.14
N GLY A 280 -8.32 -0.84 -21.96
CA GLY A 280 -8.08 -2.18 -21.40
C GLY A 280 -8.24 -2.24 -19.88
N GLY A 281 -8.28 -1.08 -19.20
CA GLY A 281 -8.39 -1.00 -17.75
C GLY A 281 -7.09 -1.20 -17.00
N GLU A 282 -5.95 -1.08 -17.68
CA GLU A 282 -4.62 -1.10 -17.08
C GLU A 282 -4.44 0.13 -16.16
N VAL A 283 -3.43 0.07 -15.31
CA VAL A 283 -2.91 1.25 -14.63
C VAL A 283 -1.72 1.81 -15.40
N CYS A 284 -1.50 3.11 -15.32
CA CYS A 284 -0.42 3.77 -16.01
C CYS A 284 0.43 4.60 -15.05
N SER A 285 1.75 4.50 -15.17
CA SER A 285 2.68 5.47 -14.61
C SER A 285 3.88 5.60 -15.53
N ASP A 286 4.22 6.82 -15.94
CA ASP A 286 5.25 7.03 -16.94
C ASP A 286 6.68 6.88 -16.39
N ALA A 287 7.66 6.87 -17.30
CA ALA A 287 9.06 6.66 -16.96
C ALA A 287 9.79 7.94 -16.51
N ARG A 288 9.08 9.05 -16.22
CA ARG A 288 9.70 10.29 -15.73
C ARG A 288 10.19 10.14 -14.29
N ARG A 289 11.16 10.95 -13.90
CA ARG A 289 11.62 11.00 -12.51
C ARG A 289 10.52 11.51 -11.56
N LEU A 290 9.79 12.55 -11.97
CA LEU A 290 8.53 12.99 -11.39
C LEU A 290 7.43 12.42 -12.28
N LEU A 291 7.06 11.18 -12.01
CA LEU A 291 6.16 10.41 -12.84
C LEU A 291 4.72 10.95 -12.78
N LEU A 292 4.04 10.85 -13.90
CA LEU A 292 2.58 11.00 -13.98
C LEU A 292 1.98 9.60 -13.85
N TYR A 293 1.02 9.43 -12.95
CA TYR A 293 0.30 8.17 -12.80
C TYR A 293 -1.20 8.40 -12.82
N PHE A 294 -1.90 7.52 -13.50
CA PHE A 294 -3.35 7.61 -13.63
C PHE A 294 -3.98 6.22 -13.86
N LYS A 295 -5.23 6.13 -13.54
CA LYS A 295 -6.08 4.96 -13.78
C LYS A 295 -7.54 5.38 -13.80
N HIS A 296 -8.42 4.53 -14.30
CA HIS A 296 -9.84 4.66 -14.01
C HIS A 296 -10.12 4.34 -12.55
N ALA A 297 -10.93 5.17 -11.90
CA ALA A 297 -11.54 4.83 -10.63
C ALA A 297 -12.97 4.38 -10.88
N GLN A 298 -13.38 3.32 -10.21
CA GLN A 298 -14.78 2.95 -10.13
C GLN A 298 -15.42 3.84 -9.07
N GLY A 299 -16.48 4.54 -9.41
CA GLY A 299 -17.23 5.43 -8.55
C GLY A 299 -18.64 5.56 -9.04
#